data_83c85f0b8b00b370868e1389838bf654
#
_entry.id   83c85f0b8b00b370868e1389838bf654
#
_cell.length_a   1.000
_cell.length_b   1.000
_cell.length_c   1.000
_cell.angle_alpha   90.00
_cell.angle_beta   90.00
_cell.angle_gamma   90.00
#
_symmetry.space_group_name_H-M   'P 1'
#
loop_
_entity.id
_entity.type
_entity.pdbx_description
1 polymer ?
#
loop_
_entity_poly.entity_id
_entity_poly.type
_entity_poly.pdbx_seq_one_letter_code
_entity_poly.pdbx_strand_id
1 'polypeptide(L)' 'MTLMSILLDGLAQMGAGIGAGIAAVGAGIGIGNIGKGALESLARQPEVSGDIRTNMILMAAFVEGVALFAVVICFLLAV' A
#
# COMPACT_ATOMS: atom_id res chain seq x y z
N MET A 1 10.70 6.57 -33.51
CA MET A 1 11.20 6.14 -32.19
C MET A 1 12.71 6.23 -32.17
N THR A 2 13.26 7.03 -31.31
CA THR A 2 14.71 7.25 -31.21
C THR A 2 15.29 6.43 -30.05
N LEU A 3 16.61 6.27 -30.04
CA LEU A 3 17.29 5.62 -28.92
C LEU A 3 16.99 6.36 -27.61
N MET A 4 16.98 7.69 -27.65
CA MET A 4 16.66 8.51 -26.48
C MET A 4 15.26 8.21 -25.94
N SER A 5 14.25 8.12 -26.81
CA SER A 5 12.88 7.82 -26.38
C SER A 5 12.76 6.42 -25.77
N ILE A 6 13.50 5.44 -26.30
CA ILE A 6 13.53 4.08 -25.75
C ILE A 6 14.15 4.11 -24.35
N LEU A 7 15.23 4.84 -24.16
CA LEU A 7 15.88 4.97 -22.85
C LEU A 7 14.98 5.66 -21.84
N LEU A 8 14.27 6.72 -22.24
CA LEU A 8 13.36 7.43 -21.35
C LEU A 8 12.18 6.56 -20.96
N ASP A 9 11.64 5.78 -21.88
CA ASP A 9 10.56 4.82 -21.59
C ASP A 9 11.04 3.76 -20.59
N GLY A 10 12.27 3.27 -20.75
CA GLY A 10 12.85 2.31 -19.82
C GLY A 10 13.02 2.87 -18.41
N LEU A 11 13.42 4.13 -18.31
CA LEU A 11 13.53 4.81 -17.01
C LEU A 11 12.16 4.96 -16.34
N ALA A 12 11.14 5.33 -17.10
CA ALA A 12 9.78 5.45 -16.59
C ALA A 12 9.26 4.10 -16.09
N GLN A 13 9.48 3.03 -16.84
CA GLN A 13 9.06 1.69 -16.46
C GLN A 13 9.79 1.21 -15.20
N MET A 14 11.09 1.48 -15.11
CA MET A 14 11.87 1.13 -13.92
C MET A 14 11.38 1.91 -12.71
N GLY A 15 11.14 3.21 -12.85
CA GLY A 15 10.59 4.05 -11.79
C GLY A 15 9.22 3.57 -11.34
N ALA A 16 8.36 3.18 -12.28
CA ALA A 16 7.04 2.64 -11.98
C ALA A 16 7.13 1.33 -11.19
N GLY A 17 8.02 0.43 -11.59
CA GLY A 17 8.23 -0.84 -10.89
C GLY A 17 8.75 -0.64 -9.48
N ILE A 18 9.74 0.22 -9.30
CA ILE A 18 10.30 0.53 -7.99
C ILE A 18 9.24 1.20 -7.12
N GLY A 19 8.50 2.16 -7.66
CA GLY A 19 7.44 2.86 -6.94
C GLY A 19 6.32 1.92 -6.50
N ALA A 20 5.88 1.03 -7.37
CA ALA A 20 4.87 0.03 -7.03
C ALA A 20 5.36 -0.91 -5.93
N GLY A 21 6.63 -1.34 -6.01
CA GLY A 21 7.23 -2.18 -4.97
C GLY A 21 7.30 -1.48 -3.62
N ILE A 22 7.70 -0.21 -3.59
CA ILE A 22 7.76 0.59 -2.37
C ILE A 22 6.35 0.77 -1.80
N ALA A 23 5.36 1.03 -2.64
CA ALA A 23 3.98 1.14 -2.20
C ALA A 23 3.49 -0.16 -1.56
N ALA A 24 3.81 -1.31 -2.15
CA ALA A 24 3.45 -2.62 -1.60
C ALA A 24 4.12 -2.86 -0.24
N VAL A 25 5.40 -2.53 -0.12
CA VAL A 25 6.13 -2.66 1.15
C VAL A 25 5.52 -1.74 2.21
N GLY A 26 5.25 -0.48 1.84
CA GLY A 26 4.64 0.48 2.76
C GLY A 26 3.27 0.03 3.24
N ALA A 27 2.42 -0.44 2.32
CA ALA A 27 1.10 -0.95 2.65
C ALA A 27 1.21 -2.18 3.57
N GLY A 28 2.11 -3.11 3.26
CA GLY A 28 2.32 -4.31 4.08
C GLY A 28 2.74 -3.97 5.50
N ILE A 29 3.69 -3.06 5.66
CA ILE A 29 4.15 -2.61 6.98
C ILE A 29 3.01 -1.91 7.72
N GLY A 30 2.29 -1.00 7.04
CA GLY A 30 1.19 -0.26 7.65
C GLY A 30 0.06 -1.17 8.12
N ILE A 31 -0.37 -2.09 7.27
CA ILE A 31 -1.44 -3.05 7.61
C ILE A 31 -0.96 -3.98 8.72
N GLY A 32 0.30 -4.43 8.67
CA GLY A 32 0.87 -5.25 9.73
C GLY A 32 0.86 -4.55 11.08
N ASN A 33 1.22 -3.27 11.12
CA ASN A 33 1.16 -2.48 12.36
C ASN A 33 -0.26 -2.30 12.87
N ILE A 34 -1.22 -2.06 11.97
CA ILE A 34 -2.64 -1.96 12.32
C ILE A 34 -3.13 -3.28 12.94
N GLY A 35 -2.79 -4.41 12.30
CA GLY A 35 -3.18 -5.72 12.78
C GLY A 35 -2.57 -6.04 14.14
N LYS A 36 -1.29 -5.75 14.32
CA LYS A 36 -0.60 -5.97 15.59
C LYS A 36 -1.24 -5.14 16.71
N GLY A 37 -1.48 -3.85 16.45
CA GLY A 37 -2.12 -2.98 17.43
C GLY A 37 -3.52 -3.45 17.79
N ALA A 38 -4.31 -3.88 16.81
CA ALA A 38 -5.66 -4.38 17.04
C ALA A 38 -5.64 -5.66 17.87
N LEU A 39 -4.76 -6.61 17.57
CA LEU A 39 -4.65 -7.86 18.30
C LEU A 39 -4.22 -7.64 19.75
N GLU A 40 -3.28 -6.73 19.97
CA GLU A 40 -2.85 -6.36 21.33
C GLU A 40 -4.00 -5.71 22.11
N SER A 41 -4.77 -4.86 21.46
CA SER A 41 -5.93 -4.21 22.10
C SER A 41 -7.04 -5.22 22.41
N LEU A 42 -7.28 -6.19 21.51
CA LEU A 42 -8.26 -7.27 21.76
C LEU A 42 -7.87 -8.12 22.96
N ALA A 43 -6.57 -8.37 23.13
CA ALA A 43 -6.08 -9.13 24.27
C ALA A 43 -6.32 -8.40 25.59
N ARG A 44 -6.26 -7.07 25.57
CA ARG A 44 -6.46 -6.25 26.78
C ARG A 44 -7.92 -5.92 27.05
N GLN A 45 -8.70 -5.74 25.99
CA GLN A 45 -10.09 -5.26 26.09
C GLN A 45 -11.02 -6.09 25.18
N PRO A 46 -11.20 -7.38 25.50
CA PRO A 46 -12.05 -8.24 24.66
C PRO A 46 -13.50 -7.78 24.61
N GLU A 47 -13.94 -7.00 25.58
CA GLU A 47 -15.31 -6.47 25.67
C GLU A 47 -15.65 -5.47 24.58
N VAL A 48 -14.64 -4.85 23.96
CA VAL A 48 -14.82 -3.89 22.84
C VAL A 48 -14.32 -4.47 21.50
N SER A 49 -14.30 -5.78 21.37
CA SER A 49 -13.76 -6.46 20.21
C SER A 49 -14.41 -6.04 18.90
N GLY A 50 -15.72 -5.76 18.92
CA GLY A 50 -16.43 -5.29 17.74
C GLY A 50 -15.93 -3.96 17.23
N ASP A 51 -15.73 -3.00 18.14
CA ASP A 51 -15.22 -1.67 17.79
C ASP A 51 -13.77 -1.74 17.28
N ILE A 52 -12.94 -2.55 17.93
CA ILE A 52 -11.55 -2.72 17.52
C ILE A 52 -11.48 -3.32 16.10
N ARG A 53 -12.29 -4.34 15.85
CA ARG A 53 -12.33 -4.99 14.53
C ARG A 53 -12.78 -4.01 13.45
N THR A 54 -13.82 -3.23 13.72
CA THR A 54 -14.35 -2.25 12.77
C THR A 54 -13.30 -1.20 12.43
N ASN A 55 -12.65 -0.64 13.46
CA ASN A 55 -11.60 0.36 13.24
C ASN A 55 -10.39 -0.21 12.54
N MET A 56 -10.00 -1.46 12.83
CA MET A 56 -8.92 -2.14 12.14
C MET A 56 -9.20 -2.26 10.66
N ILE A 57 -10.39 -2.72 10.29
CA ILE A 57 -10.77 -2.90 8.89
C ILE A 57 -10.81 -1.56 8.18
N LEU A 58 -11.35 -0.53 8.82
CA LEU A 58 -11.43 0.81 8.24
C LEU A 58 -10.04 1.38 7.95
N MET A 59 -9.11 1.27 8.91
CA MET A 59 -7.75 1.78 8.74
C MET A 59 -6.99 0.97 7.69
N ALA A 60 -7.15 -0.35 7.66
CA ALA A 60 -6.54 -1.19 6.64
C ALA A 60 -7.06 -0.82 5.25
N ALA A 61 -8.35 -0.53 5.12
CA ALA A 61 -8.94 -0.10 3.86
C ALA A 61 -8.36 1.23 3.38
N PHE A 62 -8.11 2.19 4.28
CA PHE A 62 -7.46 3.45 3.92
C PHE A 62 -6.04 3.23 3.40
N VAL A 63 -5.26 2.37 4.07
CA VAL A 63 -3.90 2.06 3.62
C VAL A 63 -3.92 1.41 2.24
N GLU A 64 -4.80 0.44 2.03
CA GLU A 64 -4.92 -0.22 0.73
C GLU A 64 -5.42 0.73 -0.35
N GLY A 65 -6.34 1.63 -0.03
CA GLY A 65 -6.82 2.63 -0.98
C GLY A 65 -5.69 3.52 -1.48
N VAL A 66 -4.87 4.04 -0.58
CA VAL A 66 -3.71 4.87 -0.93
C VAL A 66 -2.71 4.06 -1.76
N ALA A 67 -2.43 2.83 -1.37
CA ALA A 67 -1.51 1.96 -2.10
C ALA A 67 -2.04 1.63 -3.49
N LEU A 68 -3.33 1.40 -3.63
CA LEU A 68 -3.95 1.13 -4.92
C LEU A 68 -3.79 2.32 -5.86
N PHE A 69 -4.06 3.54 -5.40
CA PHE A 69 -3.85 4.75 -6.20
C PHE A 69 -2.38 4.89 -6.62
N ALA A 70 -1.45 4.62 -5.72
CA ALA A 70 -0.02 4.69 -6.03
C ALA A 70 0.35 3.68 -7.12
N VAL A 71 -0.16 2.46 -7.04
CA VAL A 71 0.11 1.42 -8.03
C VAL A 71 -0.53 1.76 -9.37
N VAL A 72 -1.72 2.33 -9.38
CA VAL A 72 -2.39 2.78 -10.62
C VAL A 72 -1.57 3.88 -11.29
N ILE A 73 -1.06 4.84 -10.54
CA ILE A 73 -0.21 5.89 -11.09
C ILE A 73 1.06 5.28 -11.68
N CYS A 74 1.69 4.33 -11.00
CA CYS A 74 2.87 3.64 -11.51
C CYS A 74 2.55 2.88 -12.80
N PHE A 75 1.39 2.23 -12.86
CA PHE A 75 0.95 1.53 -14.06
C PHE A 75 0.80 2.51 -15.24
N LEU A 76 0.19 3.66 -15.01
CA LEU A 76 0.03 4.68 -16.05
C LEU A 76 1.38 5.22 -16.54
N LEU A 77 2.37 5.31 -15.67
CA LEU A 77 3.72 5.73 -16.05
C LEU A 77 4.45 4.65 -16.85
N ALA A 78 4.12 3.38 -16.63
CA ALA A 78 4.77 2.26 -17.32
C ALA A 78 4.24 2.04 -18.74
N VAL A 79 3.03 2.46 -19.02
CA VAL A 79 2.40 2.31 -20.34
C VAL A 79 2.32 3.67 -21.06
#